data_763d0d587d87e680a572cf446510655a
#
_entry.id   763d0d587d87e680a572cf446510655a
#
_cell.length_a   1.000
_cell.length_b   1.000
_cell.length_c   1.000
_cell.angle_alpha   90.00
_cell.angle_beta   90.00
_cell.angle_gamma   90.00
#
_symmetry.space_group_name_H-M   'P 1'
#
loop_
_entity.id
_entity.type
_entity.pdbx_description
1 polymer ?
#
loop_
_entity_poly.entity_id
_entity_poly.type
_entity_poly.pdbx_seq_one_letter_code
_entity_poly.pdbx_strand_id
1 'polypeptide(L)'
;MIPIGELPSLNAMLNGVSAALLASGFVFILNRKVLLHKICMVSAFLTSTVFLVSYITYHWHVGSVRFPYFGWVRSVYFSILLSHTVLAVAIIPLVLITLRRALQGNFEKHKRVARWTLPLWFYVSVTGVVIYWMLYRM
;
A
#
# COMPACT_ATOMS: atom_id res chain seq x y z
N MET A 1 -23.45 4.13 4.60
CA MET A 1 -22.31 5.06 4.45
C MET A 1 -21.40 4.92 5.67
N ILE A 2 -20.09 4.81 5.44
CA ILE A 2 -19.12 4.63 6.51
C ILE A 2 -18.85 5.99 7.17
N PRO A 3 -18.98 6.11 8.52
CA PRO A 3 -18.63 7.36 9.19
C PRO A 3 -17.14 7.71 9.02
N ILE A 4 -16.85 9.00 8.91
CA ILE A 4 -15.48 9.49 8.70
C ILE A 4 -14.54 9.00 9.81
N GLY A 5 -15.02 8.90 11.05
CA GLY A 5 -14.23 8.42 12.18
C GLY A 5 -13.77 6.96 12.05
N GLU A 6 -14.41 6.17 11.21
CA GLU A 6 -14.05 4.77 10.97
C GLU A 6 -13.12 4.59 9.76
N LEU A 7 -12.86 5.65 8.99
CA LEU A 7 -11.99 5.55 7.81
C LEU A 7 -10.55 5.13 8.12
N PRO A 8 -9.92 5.57 9.24
CA PRO A 8 -8.57 5.06 9.56
C PRO A 8 -8.53 3.54 9.73
N SER A 9 -9.54 2.96 10.36
CA SER A 9 -9.65 1.51 10.54
C SER A 9 -9.83 0.81 9.19
N LEU A 10 -10.68 1.35 8.33
CA LEU A 10 -10.87 0.86 6.96
C LEU A 10 -9.58 0.95 6.16
N ASN A 11 -8.86 2.08 6.27
CA ASN A 11 -7.59 2.28 5.58
C ASN A 11 -6.55 1.24 5.98
N ALA A 12 -6.46 0.93 7.28
CA ALA A 12 -5.55 -0.10 7.78
C ALA A 12 -5.92 -1.48 7.24
N MET A 13 -7.22 -1.80 7.22
CA MET A 13 -7.71 -3.07 6.67
C MET A 13 -7.37 -3.19 5.19
N LEU A 14 -7.57 -2.13 4.41
CA LEU A 14 -7.27 -2.11 2.98
C LEU A 14 -5.77 -2.31 2.73
N ASN A 15 -4.92 -1.67 3.53
CA ASN A 15 -3.47 -1.87 3.45
C ASN A 15 -3.08 -3.30 3.79
N GLY A 16 -3.69 -3.88 4.82
CA GLY A 16 -3.44 -5.27 5.21
C GLY A 16 -3.84 -6.25 4.12
N VAL A 17 -5.01 -6.04 3.51
CA VAL A 17 -5.48 -6.86 2.39
C VAL A 17 -4.55 -6.73 1.19
N SER A 18 -4.12 -5.51 0.87
CA SER A 18 -3.15 -5.29 -0.21
C SER A 18 -1.85 -6.04 0.04
N ALA A 19 -1.31 -5.97 1.26
CA ALA A 19 -0.08 -6.68 1.61
C ALA A 19 -0.24 -8.19 1.44
N ALA A 20 -1.36 -8.75 1.90
CA ALA A 20 -1.65 -10.18 1.76
C ALA A 20 -1.78 -10.58 0.28
N LEU A 21 -2.45 -9.76 -0.53
CA LEU A 21 -2.60 -10.02 -1.96
C LEU A 21 -1.26 -9.93 -2.70
N LEU A 22 -0.42 -8.97 -2.34
CA LEU A 22 0.90 -8.82 -2.96
C LEU A 22 1.80 -10.01 -2.63
N ALA A 23 1.82 -10.44 -1.37
CA ALA A 23 2.59 -11.61 -0.95
C ALA A 23 2.10 -12.88 -1.64
N SER A 24 0.77 -13.08 -1.70
CA SER A 24 0.17 -14.23 -2.36
C SER A 24 0.45 -14.23 -3.86
N GLY A 25 0.32 -13.07 -4.50
CA GLY A 25 0.59 -12.93 -5.93
C GLY A 25 2.04 -13.21 -6.27
N PHE A 26 2.97 -12.81 -5.41
CA PHE A 26 4.38 -13.10 -5.58
C PHE A 26 4.65 -14.60 -5.50
N VAL A 27 4.08 -15.29 -4.50
CA VAL A 27 4.21 -16.73 -4.37
C VAL A 27 3.63 -17.44 -5.59
N PHE A 28 2.49 -16.99 -6.09
CA PHE A 28 1.87 -17.58 -7.28
C PHE A 28 2.75 -17.46 -8.51
N ILE A 29 3.39 -16.31 -8.74
CA ILE A 29 4.24 -16.13 -9.91
C ILE A 29 5.53 -16.97 -9.80
N LEU A 30 6.05 -17.15 -8.59
CA LEU A 30 7.19 -18.04 -8.36
C LEU A 30 6.86 -19.49 -8.71
N ASN A 31 5.60 -19.88 -8.54
CA ASN A 31 5.10 -21.23 -8.88
C ASN A 31 4.50 -21.29 -10.28
N ARG A 32 4.74 -20.27 -11.11
CA ARG A 32 4.26 -20.17 -12.49
C ARG A 32 2.73 -20.19 -12.63
N LYS A 33 2.02 -19.79 -11.58
CA LYS A 33 0.55 -19.67 -11.60
C LYS A 33 0.18 -18.27 -12.04
N VAL A 34 0.27 -18.02 -13.35
CA VAL A 34 0.12 -16.69 -13.94
C VAL A 34 -1.26 -16.09 -13.70
N LEU A 35 -2.32 -16.90 -13.87
CA LEU A 35 -3.68 -16.40 -13.67
C LEU A 35 -3.93 -15.95 -12.24
N LEU A 36 -3.48 -16.74 -11.25
CA LEU A 36 -3.64 -16.38 -9.84
C LEU A 36 -2.81 -15.14 -9.49
N HIS A 37 -1.61 -15.02 -10.06
CA HIS A 37 -0.79 -13.81 -9.92
C HIS A 37 -1.54 -12.58 -10.45
N LYS A 38 -2.13 -12.67 -11.63
CA LYS A 38 -2.91 -11.58 -12.23
C LYS A 38 -4.07 -11.16 -11.32
N ILE A 39 -4.83 -12.14 -10.83
CA ILE A 39 -5.99 -11.87 -9.96
C ILE A 39 -5.53 -11.15 -8.70
N CYS A 40 -4.46 -11.61 -8.06
CA CYS A 40 -3.92 -10.98 -6.86
C CYS A 40 -3.43 -9.55 -7.14
N MET A 41 -2.72 -9.34 -8.24
CA MET A 41 -2.17 -8.03 -8.55
C MET A 41 -3.26 -7.01 -8.91
N VAL A 42 -4.24 -7.40 -9.71
CA VAL A 42 -5.37 -6.53 -10.04
C VAL A 42 -6.18 -6.22 -8.78
N SER A 43 -6.43 -7.22 -7.95
CA SER A 43 -7.16 -7.03 -6.69
C SER A 43 -6.39 -6.11 -5.74
N ALA A 44 -5.07 -6.26 -5.65
CA ALA A 44 -4.22 -5.36 -4.85
C ALA A 44 -4.28 -3.93 -5.38
N PHE A 45 -4.24 -3.76 -6.70
CA PHE A 45 -4.33 -2.45 -7.33
C PHE A 45 -5.66 -1.77 -7.01
N LEU A 46 -6.78 -2.50 -7.15
CA LEU A 46 -8.11 -1.97 -6.84
C LEU A 46 -8.24 -1.63 -5.36
N THR A 47 -7.74 -2.50 -4.48
CA THR A 47 -7.76 -2.29 -3.03
C THR A 47 -6.94 -1.06 -2.64
N SER A 48 -5.77 -0.91 -3.23
CA SER A 48 -4.90 0.25 -2.98
C SER A 48 -5.53 1.54 -3.50
N THR A 49 -6.26 1.48 -4.62
CA THR A 49 -6.96 2.63 -5.16
C THR A 49 -8.08 3.07 -4.23
N VAL A 50 -8.86 2.12 -3.71
CA VAL A 50 -9.92 2.42 -2.74
C VAL A 50 -9.32 3.01 -1.47
N PHE A 51 -8.18 2.45 -1.00
CA PHE A 51 -7.44 3.01 0.13
C PHE A 51 -7.06 4.47 -0.13
N LEU A 52 -6.51 4.77 -1.29
CA LEU A 52 -6.06 6.13 -1.61
C LEU A 52 -7.22 7.13 -1.59
N VAL A 53 -8.35 6.75 -2.17
CA VAL A 53 -9.56 7.59 -2.17
C VAL A 53 -10.05 7.81 -0.73
N SER A 54 -10.10 6.74 0.07
CA SER A 54 -10.51 6.81 1.47
C SER A 54 -9.56 7.67 2.30
N TYR A 55 -8.25 7.52 2.07
CA TYR A 55 -7.22 8.30 2.77
C TYR A 55 -7.34 9.79 2.46
N ILE A 56 -7.49 10.16 1.20
CA ILE A 56 -7.63 11.54 0.78
C ILE A 56 -8.92 12.14 1.36
N THR A 57 -10.03 11.38 1.32
CA THR A 57 -11.30 11.82 1.89
C THR A 57 -11.19 12.10 3.37
N TYR A 58 -10.54 11.19 4.12
CA TYR A 58 -10.33 11.35 5.55
C TYR A 58 -9.53 12.60 5.87
N HIS A 59 -8.40 12.78 5.21
CA HIS A 59 -7.53 13.94 5.47
C HIS A 59 -8.12 15.25 4.99
N TRP A 60 -8.98 15.21 3.98
CA TRP A 60 -9.71 16.42 3.55
C TRP A 60 -10.66 16.92 4.66
N HIS A 61 -11.31 16.00 5.36
CA HIS A 61 -12.29 16.36 6.41
C HIS A 61 -11.67 16.58 7.78
N VAL A 62 -10.63 15.85 8.12
CA VAL A 62 -10.06 15.83 9.48
C VAL A 62 -8.73 16.59 9.56
N GLY A 63 -7.99 16.66 8.47
CA GLY A 63 -6.64 17.23 8.45
C GLY A 63 -5.61 16.25 9.01
N SER A 64 -4.50 16.78 9.49
CA SER A 64 -3.43 15.96 10.04
C SER A 64 -3.76 15.53 11.47
N VAL A 65 -3.46 14.29 11.81
CA VAL A 65 -3.64 13.76 13.16
C VAL A 65 -2.29 13.75 13.86
N ARG A 66 -2.26 14.33 15.05
CA ARG A 66 -1.03 14.48 15.81
C ARG A 66 -0.67 13.18 16.53
N PHE A 67 0.60 12.77 16.46
CA PHE A 67 1.09 11.63 17.23
C PHE A 67 1.26 12.03 18.70
N PRO A 68 0.60 11.31 19.64
CA PRO A 68 0.55 11.76 21.03
C PRO A 68 1.74 11.38 21.91
N TYR A 69 2.66 10.53 21.41
CA TYR A 69 3.76 10.00 22.21
C TYR A 69 5.06 10.77 21.95
N PHE A 70 5.99 10.66 22.91
CA PHE A 70 7.28 11.36 22.89
C PHE A 70 8.44 10.37 23.01
N GLY A 71 9.67 10.86 22.89
CA GLY A 71 10.87 10.06 23.05
C GLY A 71 11.24 9.27 21.81
N TRP A 72 11.86 8.10 22.00
CA TRP A 72 12.32 7.28 20.88
C TRP A 72 11.16 6.74 20.03
N VAL A 73 10.01 6.53 20.63
CA VAL A 73 8.82 6.06 19.91
C VAL A 73 8.40 7.09 18.86
N ARG A 74 8.47 8.37 19.21
CA ARG A 74 8.17 9.45 18.27
C ARG A 74 9.15 9.46 17.08
N SER A 75 10.43 9.26 17.35
CA SER A 75 11.46 9.20 16.29
C SER A 75 11.22 8.02 15.36
N VAL A 76 10.89 6.85 15.90
CA VAL A 76 10.55 5.67 15.10
C VAL A 76 9.31 5.93 14.25
N TYR A 77 8.26 6.49 14.84
CA TYR A 77 7.03 6.80 14.13
C TYR A 77 7.28 7.73 12.95
N PHE A 78 7.99 8.83 13.17
CA PHE A 78 8.23 9.80 12.09
C PHE A 78 9.17 9.26 11.01
N SER A 79 10.12 8.39 11.37
CA SER A 79 10.96 7.72 10.38
C SER A 79 10.13 6.81 9.47
N ILE A 80 9.23 6.03 10.05
CA ILE A 80 8.33 5.15 9.29
C ILE A 80 7.37 6.00 8.44
N LEU A 81 6.80 7.04 9.02
CA LEU A 81 5.85 7.91 8.32
C LEU A 81 6.52 8.60 7.13
N LEU A 82 7.73 9.11 7.30
CA LEU A 82 8.46 9.80 6.23
C LEU A 82 8.77 8.84 5.08
N SER A 83 9.35 7.67 5.38
CA SER A 83 9.67 6.69 4.35
C SER A 83 8.40 6.17 3.66
N HIS A 84 7.35 5.90 4.43
CA HIS A 84 6.06 5.48 3.89
C HIS A 84 5.48 6.53 2.94
N THR A 85 5.46 7.80 3.33
CA THR A 85 4.87 8.87 2.54
C THR A 85 5.63 9.08 1.23
N VAL A 86 6.97 9.15 1.29
CA VAL A 86 7.80 9.32 0.11
C VAL A 86 7.59 8.17 -0.87
N LEU A 87 7.61 6.93 -0.37
CA LEU A 87 7.43 5.75 -1.21
C LEU A 87 5.99 5.60 -1.69
N ALA A 88 5.00 6.03 -0.90
CA ALA A 88 3.60 5.99 -1.32
C ALA A 88 3.36 6.88 -2.54
N VAL A 89 4.04 8.03 -2.62
CA VAL A 89 3.97 8.88 -3.80
C VAL A 89 4.72 8.25 -4.96
N ALA A 90 5.93 7.74 -4.71
CA ALA A 90 6.78 7.14 -5.74
C ALA A 90 6.17 5.87 -6.33
N ILE A 91 5.41 5.11 -5.53
CA ILE A 91 4.83 3.84 -5.99
C ILE A 91 3.73 4.04 -7.03
N ILE A 92 3.05 5.17 -7.04
CA ILE A 92 1.94 5.42 -7.97
C ILE A 92 2.38 5.27 -9.43
N PRO A 93 3.41 6.01 -9.91
CA PRO A 93 3.87 5.82 -11.28
C PRO A 93 4.47 4.43 -11.51
N LEU A 94 5.15 3.86 -10.52
CA LEU A 94 5.74 2.53 -10.65
C LEU A 94 4.68 1.45 -10.86
N VAL A 95 3.59 1.50 -10.11
CA VAL A 95 2.49 0.53 -10.26
C VAL A 95 1.85 0.69 -11.64
N LEU A 96 1.60 1.93 -12.06
CA LEU A 96 0.99 2.19 -13.36
C LEU A 96 1.86 1.70 -14.51
N ILE A 97 3.17 1.94 -14.46
CA ILE A 97 4.11 1.46 -15.48
C ILE A 97 4.16 -0.06 -15.48
N THR A 98 4.24 -0.68 -14.31
CA THR A 98 4.31 -2.14 -14.18
C THR A 98 3.06 -2.79 -14.79
N LEU A 99 1.89 -2.25 -14.45
CA LEU A 99 0.62 -2.74 -14.96
C LEU A 99 0.52 -2.56 -16.49
N ARG A 100 0.91 -1.39 -16.98
CA ARG A 100 0.89 -1.10 -18.41
C ARG A 100 1.74 -2.09 -19.19
N ARG A 101 2.95 -2.39 -18.71
CA ARG A 101 3.84 -3.33 -19.38
C ARG A 101 3.27 -4.74 -19.41
N ALA A 102 2.58 -5.15 -18.35
CA ALA A 102 1.89 -6.44 -18.30
C ALA A 102 0.75 -6.48 -19.33
N LEU A 103 -0.05 -5.41 -19.42
CA LEU A 103 -1.17 -5.33 -20.37
C LEU A 103 -0.70 -5.31 -21.82
N GLN A 104 0.49 -4.78 -22.08
CA GLN A 104 1.08 -4.75 -23.40
C GLN A 104 1.75 -6.09 -23.79
N GLY A 105 1.77 -7.06 -22.89
CA GLY A 105 2.43 -8.34 -23.11
C GLY A 105 3.94 -8.27 -23.06
N ASN A 106 4.52 -7.16 -22.64
CA ASN A 106 5.97 -6.98 -22.56
C ASN A 106 6.48 -7.46 -21.20
N PHE A 107 6.54 -8.79 -21.04
CA PHE A 107 6.83 -9.40 -19.75
C PHE A 107 8.27 -9.22 -19.30
N GLU A 108 9.23 -9.04 -20.20
CA GLU A 108 10.61 -8.75 -19.80
C GLU A 108 10.72 -7.40 -19.12
N LYS A 109 10.16 -6.36 -19.72
CA LYS A 109 10.12 -5.01 -19.12
C LYS A 109 9.25 -4.99 -17.88
N HIS A 110 8.15 -5.76 -17.87
CA HIS A 110 7.29 -5.90 -16.70
C HIS A 110 8.07 -6.46 -15.51
N LYS A 111 8.81 -7.54 -15.69
CA LYS A 111 9.63 -8.14 -14.64
C LYS A 111 10.70 -7.20 -14.13
N ARG A 112 11.31 -6.43 -15.03
CA ARG A 112 12.38 -5.48 -14.66
C ARG A 112 11.89 -4.40 -13.71
N VAL A 113 10.72 -3.84 -13.98
CA VAL A 113 10.10 -2.82 -13.12
C VAL A 113 9.48 -3.46 -11.88
N ALA A 114 8.81 -4.61 -12.03
CA ALA A 114 8.16 -5.29 -10.93
C ALA A 114 9.12 -5.66 -9.81
N ARG A 115 10.38 -5.92 -10.15
CA ARG A 115 11.43 -6.21 -9.17
C ARG A 115 11.58 -5.08 -8.15
N TRP A 116 11.32 -3.85 -8.55
CA TRP A 116 11.33 -2.68 -7.66
C TRP A 116 9.94 -2.33 -7.14
N THR A 117 8.93 -2.42 -8.00
CA THR A 117 7.56 -2.07 -7.65
C THR A 117 7.01 -2.95 -6.54
N LEU A 118 7.19 -4.26 -6.63
CA LEU A 118 6.58 -5.20 -5.69
C LEU A 118 7.09 -5.02 -4.26
N PRO A 119 8.42 -5.00 -4.00
CA PRO A 119 8.92 -4.78 -2.63
C PRO A 119 8.51 -3.42 -2.06
N LEU A 120 8.56 -2.38 -2.87
CA LEU A 120 8.19 -1.03 -2.43
C LEU A 120 6.71 -0.93 -2.14
N TRP A 121 5.88 -1.50 -2.99
CA TRP A 121 4.43 -1.54 -2.81
C TRP A 121 4.06 -2.32 -1.55
N PHE A 122 4.69 -3.47 -1.34
CA PHE A 122 4.52 -4.27 -0.13
C PHE A 122 4.91 -3.48 1.11
N TYR A 123 6.07 -2.82 1.09
CA TYR A 123 6.53 -1.98 2.19
C TYR A 123 5.53 -0.89 2.52
N VAL A 124 5.03 -0.18 1.51
CA VAL A 124 4.03 0.90 1.70
C VAL A 124 2.76 0.34 2.34
N SER A 125 2.29 -0.83 1.89
CA SER A 125 1.09 -1.45 2.43
C SER A 125 1.26 -1.89 3.88
N VAL A 126 2.38 -2.51 4.22
CA VAL A 126 2.67 -2.96 5.60
C VAL A 126 2.87 -1.76 6.53
N THR A 127 3.64 -0.76 6.11
CA THR A 127 3.88 0.42 6.94
C THR A 127 2.63 1.23 7.15
N GLY A 128 1.70 1.21 6.20
CA GLY A 128 0.39 1.84 6.38
C GLY A 128 -0.37 1.25 7.56
N VAL A 129 -0.33 -0.07 7.74
CA VAL A 129 -0.92 -0.74 8.90
C VAL A 129 -0.18 -0.37 10.19
N VAL A 130 1.15 -0.36 10.14
CA VAL A 130 1.98 -0.01 11.30
C VAL A 130 1.71 1.41 11.76
N ILE A 131 1.62 2.36 10.82
CA ILE A 131 1.32 3.76 11.14
C ILE A 131 -0.04 3.88 11.83
N TYR A 132 -1.06 3.19 11.29
CA TYR A 132 -2.37 3.19 11.90
C TYR A 132 -2.31 2.66 13.34
N TRP A 133 -1.64 1.53 13.55
CA TRP A 133 -1.54 0.92 14.86
C TRP A 133 -0.84 1.86 15.85
N MET A 134 0.27 2.46 15.45
CA MET A 134 1.00 3.39 16.31
C MET A 134 0.20 4.64 16.65
N LEU A 135 -0.58 5.15 15.68
CA LEU A 135 -1.31 6.41 15.86
C LEU A 135 -2.61 6.23 16.65
N TYR A 136 -3.30 5.12 16.46
CA TYR A 136 -4.66 4.94 16.99
C TYR A 136 -4.82 3.84 18.04
N ARG A 137 -3.91 2.88 18.11
CA ARG A 137 -4.08 1.67 18.93
C ARG A 137 -2.96 1.42 19.94
N MET A 138 -1.93 2.23 19.95
CA MET A 138 -0.86 2.13 20.96
C MET A 138 -1.31 2.62 22.32
#